data_1f1e5501db4574f96a8ecca71b52be12
#
_entry.id   1f1e5501db4574f96a8ecca71b52be12
#
_cell.length_a   1.000
_cell.length_b   1.000
_cell.length_c   1.000
_cell.angle_alpha   90.00
_cell.angle_beta   90.00
_cell.angle_gamma   90.00
#
_symmetry.space_group_name_H-M   'P 1'
#
loop_
_entity.id
_entity.type
_entity.pdbx_description
1 polymer ?
#
loop_
_entity_poly.entity_id
_entity_poly.type
_entity_poly.pdbx_seq_one_letter_code
_entity_poly.pdbx_strand_id
1 'polypeptide(L)'
;TILDVAQTDRNALIIADGGIKNSGDIVKSLAAGADLVMVGSLLAGTDQTPSEKVKVDGKVYKAYRGMASKEAQKDWRGKVSSIEGVASMVPYKGSVEHVLEEIKVGIRSGLSYSGARSIGELQARAMFIKQTSAGQVESSTHIKRIA
;
A
#
# COMPACT_ATOMS: atom_id res chain seq x y z
N THR A 1 1.04 12.96 -10.00
CA THR A 1 1.54 11.88 -10.90
C THR A 1 0.39 11.01 -11.42
N ILE A 2 -0.37 10.25 -10.58
CA ILE A 2 -1.49 9.42 -11.10
C ILE A 2 -2.53 10.30 -11.81
N LEU A 3 -2.96 11.40 -11.19
CA LEU A 3 -3.89 12.36 -11.79
C LEU A 3 -3.42 12.88 -13.15
N ASP A 4 -2.12 13.20 -13.28
CA ASP A 4 -1.56 13.72 -14.53
C ASP A 4 -1.56 12.65 -15.62
N VAL A 5 -1.14 11.42 -15.26
CA VAL A 5 -1.11 10.27 -16.19
C VAL A 5 -2.54 9.86 -16.60
N ALA A 6 -3.50 9.93 -15.67
CA ALA A 6 -4.90 9.59 -15.95
C ALA A 6 -5.57 10.54 -16.96
N GLN A 7 -5.05 11.76 -17.12
CA GLN A 7 -5.55 12.74 -18.09
C GLN A 7 -4.97 12.57 -19.50
N THR A 8 -3.94 11.72 -19.67
CA THR A 8 -3.36 11.47 -20.99
C THR A 8 -4.25 10.56 -21.82
N ASP A 9 -4.31 10.80 -23.13
CA ASP A 9 -4.92 9.88 -24.08
C ASP A 9 -4.04 8.63 -24.17
N ARG A 10 -4.55 7.50 -23.69
CA ARG A 10 -3.80 6.25 -23.56
C ARG A 10 -4.68 5.04 -23.80
N ASN A 11 -4.12 4.05 -24.42
CA ASN A 11 -4.73 2.73 -24.55
C ASN A 11 -4.01 1.71 -23.65
N ALA A 12 -3.88 2.06 -22.36
CA ALA A 12 -3.19 1.24 -21.35
C ALA A 12 -3.80 1.47 -19.97
N LEU A 13 -3.74 0.45 -19.10
CA LEU A 13 -4.15 0.54 -17.71
C LEU A 13 -3.04 1.21 -16.86
N ILE A 14 -3.44 1.95 -15.85
CA ILE A 14 -2.54 2.54 -14.85
C ILE A 14 -2.48 1.64 -13.63
N ILE A 15 -1.27 1.23 -13.26
CA ILE A 15 -0.98 0.57 -12.00
C ILE A 15 -0.31 1.59 -11.07
N ALA A 16 -0.96 1.93 -9.96
CA ALA A 16 -0.36 2.76 -8.92
C ALA A 16 0.60 1.90 -8.09
N ASP A 17 1.91 2.11 -8.25
CA ASP A 17 2.96 1.38 -7.54
C ASP A 17 3.74 2.30 -6.60
N GLY A 18 3.91 1.85 -5.36
CA GLY A 18 4.66 2.54 -4.32
C GLY A 18 3.82 3.40 -3.38
N GLY A 19 4.26 3.47 -2.12
CA GLY A 19 3.66 4.33 -1.10
C GLY A 19 2.34 3.85 -0.49
N ILE A 20 1.83 2.69 -0.86
CA ILE A 20 0.57 2.14 -0.35
C ILE A 20 0.79 1.49 1.01
N LYS A 21 0.25 2.10 2.06
CA LYS A 21 0.42 1.67 3.46
C LYS A 21 -0.87 1.18 4.11
N ASN A 22 -2.02 1.55 3.57
CA ASN A 22 -3.34 1.23 4.11
C ASN A 22 -4.41 1.28 3.00
N SER A 23 -5.63 0.87 3.33
CA SER A 23 -6.77 0.88 2.40
C SER A 23 -7.15 2.29 1.92
N GLY A 24 -6.93 3.32 2.73
CA GLY A 24 -7.16 4.72 2.32
C GLY A 24 -6.23 5.17 1.19
N ASP A 25 -4.98 4.69 1.19
CA ASP A 25 -4.05 4.97 0.08
C ASP A 25 -4.50 4.26 -1.20
N ILE A 26 -5.05 3.04 -1.09
CA ILE A 26 -5.66 2.32 -2.21
C ILE A 26 -6.83 3.13 -2.79
N VAL A 27 -7.77 3.55 -1.93
CA VAL A 27 -8.94 4.34 -2.35
C VAL A 27 -8.51 5.64 -3.03
N LYS A 28 -7.54 6.37 -2.47
CA LYS A 28 -7.00 7.60 -3.08
C LYS A 28 -6.37 7.34 -4.44
N SER A 29 -5.62 6.26 -4.59
CA SER A 29 -4.99 5.88 -5.86
C SER A 29 -6.02 5.56 -6.93
N LEU A 30 -7.04 4.76 -6.59
CA LEU A 30 -8.15 4.43 -7.48
C LEU A 30 -8.96 5.69 -7.84
N ALA A 31 -9.28 6.53 -6.86
CA ALA A 31 -9.97 7.80 -7.08
C ALA A 31 -9.21 8.76 -8.00
N ALA A 32 -7.86 8.71 -7.95
CA ALA A 32 -7.00 9.52 -8.82
C ALA A 32 -6.91 9.01 -10.27
N GLY A 33 -7.54 7.89 -10.61
CA GLY A 33 -7.59 7.34 -11.96
C GLY A 33 -6.68 6.12 -12.18
N ALA A 34 -6.14 5.50 -11.12
CA ALA A 34 -5.50 4.20 -11.26
C ALA A 34 -6.56 3.11 -11.50
N ASP A 35 -6.25 2.17 -12.38
CA ASP A 35 -7.07 1.00 -12.65
C ASP A 35 -6.74 -0.13 -11.66
N LEU A 36 -5.48 -0.23 -11.25
CA LEU A 36 -4.93 -1.23 -10.34
C LEU A 36 -3.98 -0.57 -9.32
N VAL A 37 -3.75 -1.26 -8.21
CA VAL A 37 -2.81 -0.80 -7.17
C VAL A 37 -1.85 -1.93 -6.83
N MET A 38 -0.54 -1.63 -6.86
CA MET A 38 0.51 -2.55 -6.44
C MET A 38 0.75 -2.41 -4.94
N VAL A 39 0.62 -3.52 -4.22
CA VAL A 39 0.88 -3.56 -2.78
C VAL A 39 2.07 -4.47 -2.47
N GLY A 40 2.99 -3.99 -1.65
CA GLY A 40 4.18 -4.73 -1.22
C GLY A 40 4.18 -4.92 0.31
N SER A 41 4.67 -3.93 1.05
CA SER A 41 4.79 -3.99 2.52
C SER A 41 3.46 -4.22 3.25
N LEU A 42 2.34 -3.92 2.61
CA LEU A 42 1.00 -4.15 3.18
C LEU A 42 0.75 -5.65 3.40
N LEU A 43 1.19 -6.51 2.48
CA LEU A 43 1.08 -7.97 2.57
C LEU A 43 2.31 -8.62 3.20
N ALA A 44 3.42 -7.90 3.35
CA ALA A 44 4.62 -8.42 4.00
C ALA A 44 4.35 -8.79 5.45
N GLY A 45 5.01 -9.84 5.94
CA GLY A 45 4.82 -10.36 7.30
C GLY A 45 3.66 -11.36 7.44
N THR A 46 2.92 -11.67 6.37
CA THR A 46 1.89 -12.71 6.41
C THR A 46 2.48 -14.12 6.28
N ASP A 47 1.69 -15.14 6.62
CA ASP A 47 2.13 -16.56 6.51
C ASP A 47 2.53 -16.92 5.07
N GLN A 48 1.85 -16.37 4.08
CA GLN A 48 2.05 -16.67 2.66
C GLN A 48 3.28 -15.99 2.04
N THR A 49 3.94 -15.08 2.76
CA THR A 49 5.22 -14.53 2.29
C THR A 49 6.37 -15.51 2.54
N PRO A 50 7.37 -15.61 1.64
CA PRO A 50 8.35 -16.71 1.63
C PRO A 50 9.42 -16.64 2.73
N SER A 51 9.49 -15.59 3.55
CA SER A 51 10.51 -15.46 4.60
C SER A 51 10.15 -16.22 5.88
N GLU A 52 11.16 -16.68 6.60
CA GLU A 52 11.00 -17.34 7.89
C GLU A 52 10.58 -16.34 9.00
N LYS A 53 9.95 -16.90 10.05
CA LYS A 53 9.59 -16.15 11.25
C LYS A 53 10.82 -16.06 12.18
N VAL A 54 11.14 -14.84 12.62
CA VAL A 54 12.21 -14.56 13.57
C VAL A 54 11.63 -13.92 14.81
N LYS A 55 12.03 -14.39 15.98
CA LYS A 55 11.60 -13.83 17.26
C LYS A 55 12.67 -12.86 17.78
N VAL A 56 12.29 -11.60 18.00
CA VAL A 56 13.14 -10.54 18.56
C VAL A 56 12.39 -9.89 19.72
N ASP A 57 12.97 -9.86 20.90
CA ASP A 57 12.38 -9.25 22.12
C ASP A 57 10.93 -9.69 22.40
N GLY A 58 10.68 -10.99 22.25
CA GLY A 58 9.36 -11.58 22.48
C GLY A 58 8.35 -11.38 21.35
N LYS A 59 8.64 -10.56 20.35
CA LYS A 59 7.78 -10.28 19.18
C LYS A 59 8.25 -11.09 17.97
N VAL A 60 7.30 -11.48 17.11
CA VAL A 60 7.59 -12.24 15.90
C VAL A 60 7.62 -11.30 14.70
N TYR A 61 8.64 -11.47 13.87
CA TYR A 61 8.87 -10.69 12.64
C TYR A 61 9.13 -11.63 11.46
N LYS A 62 9.02 -11.09 10.26
CA LYS A 62 9.47 -11.73 9.00
C LYS A 62 10.38 -10.76 8.24
N ALA A 63 11.37 -11.30 7.54
CA ALA A 63 12.20 -10.49 6.66
C ALA A 63 11.36 -9.99 5.47
N TYR A 64 11.51 -8.72 5.14
CA TYR A 64 10.91 -8.09 3.96
C TYR A 64 11.99 -7.43 3.14
N ARG A 65 11.96 -7.67 1.83
CA ARG A 65 12.87 -7.01 0.88
C ARG A 65 12.13 -6.73 -0.44
N GLY A 66 12.33 -5.55 -0.98
CA GLY A 66 11.88 -5.24 -2.35
C GLY A 66 12.71 -6.02 -3.37
N MET A 67 12.13 -6.32 -4.54
CA MET A 67 12.83 -7.02 -5.64
C MET A 67 14.05 -6.24 -6.17
N ALA A 68 14.06 -4.93 -6.03
CA ALA A 68 15.18 -4.07 -6.37
C ALA A 68 16.24 -3.94 -5.25
N SER A 69 16.09 -4.64 -4.11
CA SER A 69 17.10 -4.66 -3.06
C SER A 69 18.34 -5.46 -3.50
N LYS A 70 19.49 -5.13 -2.91
CA LYS A 70 20.77 -5.79 -3.19
C LYS A 70 20.69 -7.31 -2.98
N GLU A 71 20.06 -7.71 -1.89
CA GLU A 71 19.90 -9.12 -1.50
C GLU A 71 19.00 -9.87 -2.50
N ALA A 72 17.87 -9.29 -2.88
CA ALA A 72 16.95 -9.92 -3.83
C ALA A 72 17.59 -10.06 -5.22
N GLN A 73 18.31 -9.04 -5.69
CA GLN A 73 19.00 -9.09 -6.99
C GLN A 73 20.10 -10.15 -7.01
N LYS A 74 20.87 -10.25 -5.91
CA LYS A 74 21.94 -11.25 -5.78
C LYS A 74 21.38 -12.66 -5.81
N ASP A 75 20.28 -12.93 -5.08
CA ASP A 75 19.65 -14.26 -5.03
C ASP A 75 19.03 -14.66 -6.37
N TRP A 76 18.43 -13.70 -7.08
CA TRP A 76 17.71 -14.01 -8.32
C TRP A 76 18.58 -13.96 -9.57
N ARG A 77 19.48 -12.95 -9.67
CA ARG A 77 20.30 -12.73 -10.87
C ARG A 77 21.78 -13.05 -10.70
N GLY A 78 22.23 -13.38 -9.48
CA GLY A 78 23.63 -13.57 -9.16
C GLY A 78 24.47 -12.28 -9.17
N LYS A 79 23.91 -11.16 -9.62
CA LYS A 79 24.58 -9.85 -9.71
C LYS A 79 23.65 -8.70 -9.34
N VAL A 80 24.21 -7.62 -8.85
CA VAL A 80 23.51 -6.38 -8.51
C VAL A 80 23.69 -5.37 -9.65
N SER A 81 22.61 -4.83 -10.19
CA SER A 81 22.65 -3.84 -11.27
C SER A 81 22.29 -2.42 -10.78
N SER A 82 21.33 -2.30 -9.88
CA SER A 82 20.97 -1.02 -9.24
C SER A 82 20.36 -1.30 -7.87
N ILE A 83 20.52 -0.40 -6.91
CA ILE A 83 20.04 -0.58 -5.55
C ILE A 83 18.94 0.46 -5.30
N GLU A 84 17.69 0.04 -5.39
CA GLU A 84 16.53 0.89 -5.15
C GLU A 84 15.61 0.35 -4.03
N GLY A 85 15.88 -0.86 -3.55
CA GLY A 85 15.08 -1.54 -2.53
C GLY A 85 15.73 -1.55 -1.15
N VAL A 86 14.91 -1.59 -0.11
CA VAL A 86 15.31 -1.71 1.30
C VAL A 86 14.99 -3.12 1.79
N ALA A 87 15.94 -3.73 2.50
CA ALA A 87 15.69 -4.94 3.30
C ALA A 87 15.40 -4.52 4.75
N SER A 88 14.31 -5.00 5.31
CA SER A 88 13.92 -4.70 6.69
C SER A 88 13.16 -5.87 7.32
N MET A 89 12.94 -5.77 8.63
CA MET A 89 12.07 -6.70 9.36
C MET A 89 10.68 -6.05 9.51
N VAL A 90 9.63 -6.82 9.22
CA VAL A 90 8.23 -6.39 9.40
C VAL A 90 7.55 -7.27 10.44
N PRO A 91 6.66 -6.73 11.27
CA PRO A 91 5.89 -7.51 12.21
C PRO A 91 5.13 -8.64 11.50
N TYR A 92 5.12 -9.81 12.13
CA TYR A 92 4.29 -10.92 11.68
C TYR A 92 2.80 -10.60 11.86
N LYS A 93 1.99 -10.89 10.84
CA LYS A 93 0.58 -10.49 10.75
C LYS A 93 -0.40 -11.67 10.69
N GLY A 94 0.08 -12.91 10.71
CA GLY A 94 -0.77 -14.08 10.52
C GLY A 94 -1.16 -14.34 9.06
N SER A 95 -2.35 -14.88 8.83
CA SER A 95 -2.84 -15.18 7.47
C SER A 95 -3.08 -13.92 6.65
N VAL A 96 -2.73 -13.98 5.38
CA VAL A 96 -3.01 -12.91 4.39
C VAL A 96 -4.52 -12.64 4.26
N GLU A 97 -5.36 -13.60 4.54
CA GLU A 97 -6.83 -13.47 4.44
C GLU A 97 -7.36 -12.35 5.34
N HIS A 98 -6.82 -12.22 6.56
CA HIS A 98 -7.19 -11.13 7.46
C HIS A 98 -6.83 -9.76 6.88
N VAL A 99 -5.61 -9.65 6.32
CA VAL A 99 -5.16 -8.40 5.70
C VAL A 99 -6.01 -8.04 4.48
N LEU A 100 -6.35 -9.03 3.65
CA LEU A 100 -7.21 -8.83 2.48
C LEU A 100 -8.64 -8.43 2.87
N GLU A 101 -9.20 -9.02 3.93
CA GLU A 101 -10.53 -8.62 4.39
C GLU A 101 -10.53 -7.20 4.97
N GLU A 102 -9.51 -6.81 5.74
CA GLU A 102 -9.35 -5.43 6.20
C GLU A 102 -9.24 -4.43 5.03
N ILE A 103 -8.45 -4.75 4.01
CA ILE A 103 -8.35 -3.94 2.79
C ILE A 103 -9.70 -3.81 2.11
N LYS A 104 -10.41 -4.91 1.92
CA LYS A 104 -11.73 -4.95 1.28
C LYS A 104 -12.76 -4.12 2.03
N VAL A 105 -12.83 -4.25 3.36
CA VAL A 105 -13.70 -3.42 4.21
C VAL A 105 -13.33 -1.95 4.07
N GLY A 106 -12.04 -1.61 4.11
CA GLY A 106 -11.57 -0.23 3.96
C GLY A 106 -11.90 0.37 2.58
N ILE A 107 -11.78 -0.40 1.49
CA ILE A 107 -12.16 0.06 0.16
C ILE A 107 -13.67 0.31 0.09
N ARG A 108 -14.49 -0.60 0.61
CA ARG A 108 -15.95 -0.43 0.66
C ARG A 108 -16.35 0.81 1.47
N SER A 109 -15.69 1.06 2.59
CA SER A 109 -15.90 2.27 3.38
C SER A 109 -15.56 3.53 2.60
N GLY A 110 -14.43 3.52 1.88
CA GLY A 110 -14.02 4.65 1.02
C GLY A 110 -15.03 4.94 -0.10
N LEU A 111 -15.54 3.91 -0.76
CA LEU A 111 -16.63 4.03 -1.74
C LEU A 111 -17.90 4.63 -1.10
N SER A 112 -18.30 4.11 0.06
CA SER A 112 -19.48 4.58 0.79
C SER A 112 -19.38 6.04 1.17
N TYR A 113 -18.25 6.48 1.75
CA TYR A 113 -18.02 7.88 2.10
C TYR A 113 -17.99 8.82 0.89
N SER A 114 -17.59 8.32 -0.27
CA SER A 114 -17.59 9.07 -1.53
C SER A 114 -18.95 9.03 -2.25
N GLY A 115 -19.95 8.33 -1.71
CA GLY A 115 -21.25 8.12 -2.35
C GLY A 115 -21.15 7.32 -3.65
N ALA A 116 -20.09 6.53 -3.83
CA ALA A 116 -19.82 5.75 -5.03
C ALA A 116 -20.13 4.26 -4.84
N ARG A 117 -20.68 3.62 -5.86
CA ARG A 117 -20.98 2.19 -5.88
C ARG A 117 -20.03 1.37 -6.76
N SER A 118 -19.17 2.07 -7.51
CA SER A 118 -18.16 1.49 -8.38
C SER A 118 -16.90 2.34 -8.41
N ILE A 119 -15.80 1.78 -8.91
CA ILE A 119 -14.55 2.55 -9.09
C ILE A 119 -14.76 3.68 -10.11
N GLY A 120 -15.51 3.46 -11.18
CA GLY A 120 -15.82 4.51 -12.16
C GLY A 120 -16.61 5.67 -11.54
N GLU A 121 -17.59 5.39 -10.67
CA GLU A 121 -18.31 6.44 -9.92
C GLU A 121 -17.39 7.17 -8.93
N LEU A 122 -16.47 6.45 -8.27
CA LEU A 122 -15.48 7.06 -7.40
C LEU A 122 -14.60 8.03 -8.18
N GLN A 123 -14.06 7.62 -9.32
CA GLN A 123 -13.22 8.47 -10.19
C GLN A 123 -13.98 9.70 -10.68
N ALA A 124 -15.24 9.54 -11.09
CA ALA A 124 -16.06 10.65 -11.60
C ALA A 124 -16.44 11.69 -10.53
N ARG A 125 -16.50 11.29 -9.25
CA ARG A 125 -16.93 12.15 -8.14
C ARG A 125 -15.80 12.66 -7.27
N ALA A 126 -14.60 12.07 -7.36
CA ALA A 126 -13.49 12.37 -6.48
C ALA A 126 -13.01 13.81 -6.66
N MET A 127 -12.87 14.52 -5.55
CA MET A 127 -12.25 15.83 -5.48
C MET A 127 -11.04 15.76 -4.54
N PHE A 128 -9.89 16.23 -5.01
CA PHE A 128 -8.67 16.27 -4.21
C PHE A 128 -8.38 17.69 -3.74
N ILE A 129 -8.10 17.83 -2.46
CA ILE A 129 -7.65 19.08 -1.85
C ILE A 129 -6.22 18.92 -1.34
N LYS A 130 -5.44 19.99 -1.41
CA LYS A 130 -4.13 20.03 -0.75
C LYS A 130 -4.34 20.24 0.74
N GLN A 131 -3.75 19.38 1.54
CA GLN A 131 -3.73 19.49 2.99
C GLN A 131 -2.36 20.00 3.44
N THR A 132 -2.35 20.98 4.33
CA THR A 132 -1.11 21.44 4.99
C THR A 132 -0.66 20.43 6.05
N SER A 133 0.60 20.50 6.46
CA SER A 133 1.11 19.66 7.56
C SER A 133 0.33 19.89 8.87
N ALA A 134 -0.08 21.14 9.15
CA ALA A 134 -0.91 21.46 10.31
C ALA A 134 -2.30 20.81 10.19
N GLY A 135 -2.94 20.91 9.02
CA GLY A 135 -4.24 20.25 8.77
C GLY A 135 -4.14 18.72 8.85
N GLN A 136 -3.02 18.12 8.45
CA GLN A 136 -2.78 16.68 8.60
C GLN A 136 -2.70 16.27 10.06
N VAL A 137 -2.00 17.03 10.90
CA VAL A 137 -1.93 16.79 12.35
C VAL A 137 -3.31 16.93 12.99
N GLU A 138 -4.05 17.98 12.64
CA GLU A 138 -5.40 18.25 13.15
C GLU A 138 -6.40 17.14 12.77
N SER A 139 -6.30 16.60 11.55
CA SER A 139 -7.17 15.52 11.08
C SER A 139 -6.76 14.12 11.58
N SER A 140 -5.65 14.01 12.31
CA SER A 140 -5.24 12.74 12.90
C SER A 140 -6.07 12.40 14.15
N THR A 141 -6.10 11.12 14.52
CA THR A 141 -6.76 10.73 15.77
C THR A 141 -6.03 11.29 16.99
N HIS A 142 -6.76 11.97 17.87
CA HIS A 142 -6.26 12.50 19.14
C HIS A 142 -6.28 11.48 20.28
N ILE A 143 -6.79 10.27 20.02
CA ILE A 143 -6.80 9.18 21.01
C ILE A 143 -5.40 8.59 21.13
N LYS A 144 -4.82 8.63 22.32
CA LYS A 144 -3.55 7.95 22.60
C LYS A 144 -3.77 6.43 22.51
N ARG A 145 -3.03 5.77 21.60
CA ARG A 145 -2.96 4.30 21.61
C ARG A 145 -2.18 3.89 22.87
N ILE A 146 -2.80 3.08 23.73
CA ILE A 146 -2.09 2.39 24.80
C ILE A 146 -1.22 1.33 24.08
N ALA A 147 0.09 1.42 24.25
CA ALA A 147 1.07 0.50 23.68
C ALA A 147 1.03 -0.86 24.38
#